data_849f926515a47c6831af3df54a82f74a
#
_entry.id   849f926515a47c6831af3df54a82f74a
#
_cell.length_a   1.000
_cell.length_b   1.000
_cell.length_c   1.000
_cell.angle_alpha   90.00
_cell.angle_beta   90.00
_cell.angle_gamma   90.00
#
_symmetry.space_group_name_H-M   'P 1'
#
loop_
_entity.id
_entity.type
_entity.pdbx_description
1 polymer ?
#
loop_
_entity_poly.entity_id
_entity_poly.type
_entity_poly.pdbx_seq_one_letter_code
_entity_poly.pdbx_strand_id
1 'polypeptide(L)'
;IIELVNIKGQDYLFYPAFPINVALIRGTYADESGNISFEKEVSPLEGTSVCQAVKNSGGIVIVQVERIVAGGTLDPRSVKVPGILPRLVKVPGIYVDYVVVADPKDHQQTLDCDYDPALSGEMRNPDVAPEPLPLSAKKIIGRRGAVELEKDVAVNLGVGAPEYVASVANEEGIGDFMTLTVEGGAVGGVPAGGIRFGSAYNADALLDQGYQFDFYDGGGLDLCYLGLAECDPHGSINVSRFGPRIAGCGGFINITQCTPKVFFCGTFTAGGLKVKVEDGKVVIAQEGKNKKFVKSVEQVTFNGDIANKNGQHVMYITERCVFVLKEDGLHLTEIAPGIDLQTQILDQMEFEPIIDRNADGSITLMDAKLFADGLMGLKEMKEGK
;
A
#
# COMPACT_ATOMS: atom_id res chain seq x y z
N ILE A 1 22.35 -0.87 14.78
CA ILE A 1 21.02 -0.69 15.40
C ILE A 1 20.20 -1.97 15.30
N ILE A 2 20.26 -2.69 14.16
CA ILE A 2 19.58 -3.97 13.93
C ILE A 2 20.63 -5.06 13.93
N GLU A 3 20.36 -6.17 14.60
CA GLU A 3 21.28 -7.30 14.70
C GLU A 3 20.65 -8.55 14.07
N LEU A 4 21.47 -9.35 13.37
CA LEU A 4 21.06 -10.67 12.92
C LEU A 4 21.37 -11.66 14.04
N VAL A 5 20.36 -12.31 14.58
CA VAL A 5 20.50 -13.30 15.65
C VAL A 5 19.98 -14.66 15.22
N ASN A 6 20.73 -15.72 15.52
CA ASN A 6 20.29 -17.09 15.23
C ASN A 6 19.63 -17.69 16.47
N ILE A 7 18.36 -18.09 16.33
CA ILE A 7 17.60 -18.75 17.40
C ILE A 7 17.17 -20.12 16.88
N LYS A 8 17.69 -21.18 17.51
CA LYS A 8 17.36 -22.57 17.17
C LYS A 8 17.58 -22.93 15.69
N GLY A 9 18.63 -22.36 15.08
CA GLY A 9 18.97 -22.61 13.68
C GLY A 9 18.27 -21.74 12.65
N GLN A 10 17.41 -20.82 13.07
CA GLN A 10 16.75 -19.84 12.21
C GLN A 10 17.28 -18.43 12.52
N ASP A 11 17.52 -17.65 11.47
CA ASP A 11 17.98 -16.27 11.57
C ASP A 11 16.80 -15.31 11.72
N TYR A 12 16.95 -14.35 12.63
CA TYR A 12 15.98 -13.29 12.91
C TYR A 12 16.67 -11.94 12.93
N LEU A 13 15.95 -10.91 12.49
CA LEU A 13 16.35 -9.51 12.69
C LEU A 13 15.91 -9.07 14.09
N PHE A 14 16.84 -8.74 14.94
CA PHE A 14 16.59 -8.23 16.28
C PHE A 14 16.64 -6.69 16.28
N TYR A 15 15.55 -6.07 16.72
CA TYR A 15 15.41 -4.64 16.86
C TYR A 15 15.48 -4.29 18.34
N PRO A 16 16.64 -3.88 18.87
CA PRO A 16 16.77 -3.51 20.27
C PRO A 16 15.95 -2.26 20.56
N ALA A 17 15.34 -2.23 21.76
CA ALA A 17 14.66 -1.04 22.23
C ALA A 17 15.65 0.13 22.39
N PHE A 18 15.20 1.35 22.12
CA PHE A 18 15.96 2.57 22.31
C PHE A 18 15.10 3.62 23.03
N PRO A 19 15.70 4.53 23.81
CA PRO A 19 14.93 5.54 24.53
C PRO A 19 14.30 6.55 23.57
N ILE A 20 13.04 6.90 23.85
CA ILE A 20 12.28 7.92 23.12
C ILE A 20 11.92 9.03 24.14
N ASN A 21 12.29 10.26 23.82
CA ASN A 21 12.20 11.37 24.77
C ASN A 21 10.86 12.11 24.70
N VAL A 22 10.25 12.20 23.51
CA VAL A 22 9.01 12.97 23.31
C VAL A 22 8.12 12.23 22.32
N ALA A 23 6.82 12.15 22.64
CA ALA A 23 5.77 11.81 21.70
C ALA A 23 4.90 13.04 21.40
N LEU A 24 4.61 13.24 20.13
CA LEU A 24 3.59 14.18 19.65
C LEU A 24 2.47 13.35 19.05
N ILE A 25 1.33 13.30 19.74
CA ILE A 25 0.17 12.49 19.33
C ILE A 25 -0.99 13.42 19.02
N ARG A 26 -1.82 12.98 18.11
CA ARG A 26 -3.09 13.62 17.81
C ARG A 26 -4.23 12.70 18.24
N GLY A 27 -5.30 13.28 18.76
CA GLY A 27 -6.55 12.60 19.08
C GLY A 27 -7.73 13.54 18.91
N THR A 28 -8.94 13.02 19.02
CA THR A 28 -10.16 13.82 18.82
C THR A 28 -10.49 14.65 20.06
N TYR A 29 -10.68 14.01 21.19
CA TYR A 29 -11.03 14.65 22.45
C TYR A 29 -10.09 14.20 23.57
N ALA A 30 -9.88 15.10 24.54
CA ALA A 30 -9.35 14.76 25.86
C ALA A 30 -10.42 14.94 26.92
N ASP A 31 -10.45 14.10 27.95
CA ASP A 31 -11.20 14.41 29.15
C ASP A 31 -10.32 15.15 30.19
N GLU A 32 -10.93 15.59 31.28
CA GLU A 32 -10.23 16.31 32.39
C GLU A 32 -9.18 15.44 33.09
N SER A 33 -9.21 14.12 32.92
CA SER A 33 -8.21 13.17 33.43
C SER A 33 -7.10 12.88 32.40
N GLY A 34 -7.14 13.52 31.22
CA GLY A 34 -6.16 13.32 30.15
C GLY A 34 -6.39 12.06 29.32
N ASN A 35 -7.52 11.39 29.46
CA ASN A 35 -7.85 10.27 28.56
C ASN A 35 -8.19 10.81 27.18
N ILE A 36 -7.65 10.18 26.15
CA ILE A 36 -7.78 10.62 24.75
C ILE A 36 -8.60 9.63 23.95
N SER A 37 -9.53 10.15 23.15
CA SER A 37 -10.31 9.38 22.18
C SER A 37 -9.94 9.74 20.75
N PHE A 38 -10.27 8.84 19.81
CA PHE A 38 -9.90 8.96 18.40
C PHE A 38 -11.13 8.84 17.47
N GLU A 39 -12.32 9.23 17.92
CA GLU A 39 -13.57 9.01 17.19
C GLU A 39 -13.62 9.63 15.80
N LYS A 40 -12.93 10.76 15.61
CA LYS A 40 -12.88 11.46 14.31
C LYS A 40 -11.60 11.19 13.52
N GLU A 41 -10.63 10.51 14.12
CA GLU A 41 -9.38 10.21 13.43
C GLU A 41 -9.61 9.15 12.35
N VAL A 42 -8.87 9.26 11.25
CA VAL A 42 -8.95 8.31 10.13
C VAL A 42 -8.37 6.94 10.48
N SER A 43 -7.51 6.90 11.49
CA SER A 43 -6.85 5.68 11.99
C SER A 43 -6.26 5.94 13.36
N PRO A 44 -6.21 4.94 14.25
CA PRO A 44 -5.52 5.04 15.53
C PRO A 44 -3.98 5.08 15.40
N LEU A 45 -3.42 4.66 14.27
CA LEU A 45 -1.98 4.52 14.05
C LEU A 45 -1.30 3.79 15.21
N GLU A 46 -0.13 4.23 15.65
CA GLU A 46 0.60 3.68 16.81
C GLU A 46 0.39 4.48 18.10
N GLY A 47 -0.68 5.28 18.19
CA GLY A 47 -0.86 6.25 19.28
C GLY A 47 -0.64 5.69 20.68
N THR A 48 -1.21 4.53 20.99
CA THR A 48 -1.05 3.88 22.30
C THR A 48 0.37 3.38 22.53
N SER A 49 0.94 2.64 21.60
CA SER A 49 2.27 2.02 21.73
C SER A 49 3.40 3.05 21.80
N VAL A 50 3.29 4.14 21.03
CA VAL A 50 4.26 5.26 21.10
C VAL A 50 4.22 5.93 22.46
N CYS A 51 3.03 6.21 23.02
CA CYS A 51 2.90 6.78 24.35
C CYS A 51 3.52 5.87 25.42
N GLN A 52 3.27 4.57 25.36
CA GLN A 52 3.86 3.59 26.28
C GLN A 52 5.39 3.58 26.17
N ALA A 53 5.94 3.53 24.95
CA ALA A 53 7.38 3.51 24.73
C ALA A 53 8.06 4.77 25.30
N VAL A 54 7.45 5.94 25.11
CA VAL A 54 7.95 7.22 25.63
C VAL A 54 7.89 7.25 27.16
N LYS A 55 6.77 6.86 27.77
CA LYS A 55 6.65 6.82 29.23
C LYS A 55 7.62 5.83 29.87
N ASN A 56 7.80 4.65 29.26
CA ASN A 56 8.79 3.66 29.72
C ASN A 56 10.24 4.16 29.58
N SER A 57 10.49 5.11 28.69
CA SER A 57 11.79 5.76 28.52
C SER A 57 11.99 6.98 29.46
N GLY A 58 10.97 7.35 30.24
CA GLY A 58 10.98 8.55 31.08
C GLY A 58 10.78 9.85 30.29
N GLY A 59 10.20 9.77 29.10
CA GLY A 59 9.95 10.91 28.23
C GLY A 59 8.60 11.58 28.46
N ILE A 60 8.26 12.51 27.58
CA ILE A 60 7.08 13.39 27.65
C ILE A 60 6.14 13.10 26.50
N VAL A 61 4.85 12.96 26.80
CA VAL A 61 3.77 12.77 25.84
C VAL A 61 2.91 14.04 25.76
N ILE A 62 2.84 14.61 24.57
CA ILE A 62 2.05 15.80 24.25
C ILE A 62 0.98 15.40 23.23
N VAL A 63 -0.29 15.66 23.56
CA VAL A 63 -1.41 15.28 22.69
C VAL A 63 -2.17 16.51 22.24
N GLN A 64 -2.31 16.68 20.93
CA GLN A 64 -3.18 17.68 20.33
C GLN A 64 -4.59 17.12 20.19
N VAL A 65 -5.59 17.90 20.60
CA VAL A 65 -7.01 17.53 20.53
C VAL A 65 -7.86 18.70 20.03
N GLU A 66 -9.07 18.38 19.52
CA GLU A 66 -10.06 19.39 19.14
C GLU A 66 -10.57 20.16 20.37
N ARG A 67 -10.83 19.45 21.47
CA ARG A 67 -11.35 20.06 22.71
C ARG A 67 -11.20 19.14 23.92
N ILE A 68 -11.31 19.75 25.11
CA ILE A 68 -11.45 19.04 26.37
C ILE A 68 -12.94 18.88 26.69
N VAL A 69 -13.33 17.68 27.12
CA VAL A 69 -14.70 17.33 27.52
C VAL A 69 -14.72 16.89 28.99
N ALA A 70 -15.91 16.80 29.60
CA ALA A 70 -16.03 16.37 30.99
C ALA A 70 -15.48 14.96 31.19
N GLY A 71 -14.73 14.73 32.24
CA GLY A 71 -14.20 13.44 32.63
C GLY A 71 -15.28 12.50 33.19
N GLY A 72 -14.99 11.20 33.11
CA GLY A 72 -15.79 10.16 33.70
C GLY A 72 -16.73 9.44 32.74
N THR A 73 -17.25 8.31 33.22
CA THR A 73 -18.15 7.44 32.47
C THR A 73 -19.47 8.13 32.23
N LEU A 74 -19.79 8.43 30.99
CA LEU A 74 -21.15 8.81 30.65
C LEU A 74 -22.00 7.56 30.50
N ASP A 75 -23.10 7.51 31.23
CA ASP A 75 -24.19 6.59 30.88
C ASP A 75 -24.68 7.01 29.49
N PRO A 76 -24.58 6.13 28.45
CA PRO A 76 -25.09 6.44 27.11
C PRO A 76 -26.56 6.81 27.09
N ARG A 77 -27.30 6.53 28.18
CA ARG A 77 -28.71 6.87 28.38
C ARG A 77 -28.95 8.25 28.99
N SER A 78 -27.90 8.90 29.51
CA SER A 78 -27.99 10.25 30.09
C SER A 78 -27.27 11.30 29.22
N VAL A 79 -27.78 11.52 28.04
CA VAL A 79 -27.18 12.29 26.92
C VAL A 79 -26.99 13.81 27.18
N LYS A 80 -26.79 14.28 28.38
CA LYS A 80 -26.72 15.73 28.63
C LYS A 80 -25.33 16.33 28.74
N VAL A 81 -24.27 15.50 28.85
CA VAL A 81 -22.90 15.98 28.93
C VAL A 81 -22.03 15.10 28.04
N PRO A 82 -21.41 15.66 26.98
CA PRO A 82 -20.49 14.90 26.13
C PRO A 82 -19.26 14.52 26.95
N GLY A 83 -18.91 13.24 26.98
CA GLY A 83 -17.69 12.73 27.58
C GLY A 83 -17.20 11.51 26.81
N ILE A 84 -15.99 11.05 27.11
CA ILE A 84 -15.40 9.91 26.44
C ILE A 84 -15.88 8.62 27.14
N LEU A 85 -16.47 7.71 26.39
CA LEU A 85 -16.74 6.37 26.87
C LEU A 85 -15.43 5.61 27.11
N PRO A 86 -15.23 4.88 28.21
CA PRO A 86 -13.99 4.17 28.50
C PRO A 86 -13.53 3.25 27.35
N ARG A 87 -14.45 2.62 26.64
CA ARG A 87 -14.15 1.76 25.48
C ARG A 87 -13.61 2.53 24.26
N LEU A 88 -13.81 3.86 24.22
CA LEU A 88 -13.32 4.73 23.15
C LEU A 88 -11.99 5.41 23.53
N VAL A 89 -11.53 5.25 24.76
CA VAL A 89 -10.21 5.73 25.17
C VAL A 89 -9.14 4.91 24.45
N LYS A 90 -8.37 5.58 23.61
CA LYS A 90 -7.22 4.99 22.92
C LYS A 90 -5.92 5.23 23.66
N VAL A 91 -5.73 6.43 24.23
CA VAL A 91 -4.58 6.76 25.05
C VAL A 91 -5.05 7.11 26.46
N PRO A 92 -4.82 6.24 27.46
CA PRO A 92 -5.15 6.53 28.85
C PRO A 92 -4.36 7.73 29.39
N GLY A 93 -5.01 8.54 30.25
CA GLY A 93 -4.43 9.74 30.82
C GLY A 93 -3.12 9.53 31.59
N ILE A 94 -2.88 8.31 32.09
CA ILE A 94 -1.61 7.95 32.76
C ILE A 94 -0.38 8.05 31.85
N TYR A 95 -0.58 8.07 30.53
CA TYR A 95 0.51 8.24 29.55
C TYR A 95 0.68 9.69 29.10
N VAL A 96 -0.28 10.57 29.39
CA VAL A 96 -0.33 11.93 28.84
C VAL A 96 0.23 12.93 29.87
N ASP A 97 1.19 13.74 29.45
CA ASP A 97 1.75 14.80 30.28
C ASP A 97 1.13 16.18 29.96
N TYR A 98 0.84 16.42 28.66
CA TYR A 98 0.28 17.70 28.21
C TYR A 98 -0.79 17.47 27.16
N VAL A 99 -1.87 18.26 27.27
CA VAL A 99 -2.92 18.35 26.27
C VAL A 99 -2.92 19.73 25.65
N VAL A 100 -2.88 19.83 24.35
CA VAL A 100 -2.95 21.06 23.58
C VAL A 100 -4.28 21.07 22.81
N VAL A 101 -5.11 22.06 23.06
CA VAL A 101 -6.34 22.27 22.29
C VAL A 101 -5.98 23.11 21.06
N ALA A 102 -6.23 22.57 19.87
CA ALA A 102 -5.94 23.23 18.61
C ALA A 102 -7.13 24.04 18.09
N ASP A 103 -6.85 25.10 17.34
CA ASP A 103 -7.88 25.75 16.53
C ASP A 103 -8.37 24.76 15.45
N PRO A 104 -9.66 24.81 15.06
CA PRO A 104 -10.20 23.87 14.03
C PRO A 104 -9.40 23.86 12.73
N LYS A 105 -8.89 25.00 12.28
CA LYS A 105 -8.05 25.11 11.06
C LYS A 105 -6.72 24.34 11.17
N ASP A 106 -6.24 24.08 12.38
CA ASP A 106 -4.98 23.38 12.68
C ASP A 106 -5.25 21.95 13.17
N HIS A 107 -6.51 21.49 13.08
CA HIS A 107 -6.95 20.17 13.51
C HIS A 107 -7.81 19.48 12.43
N GLN A 108 -7.44 19.63 11.18
CA GLN A 108 -8.11 18.96 10.05
C GLN A 108 -7.91 17.45 10.14
N GLN A 109 -8.90 16.69 9.73
CA GLN A 109 -8.87 15.22 9.76
C GLN A 109 -7.81 14.67 8.80
N THR A 110 -7.70 15.25 7.60
CA THR A 110 -6.62 14.99 6.64
C THR A 110 -6.06 16.31 6.15
N LEU A 111 -4.97 16.29 5.36
CA LEU A 111 -4.31 17.50 4.86
C LEU A 111 -5.21 18.39 3.97
N ASP A 112 -6.32 17.87 3.47
CA ASP A 112 -7.24 18.56 2.55
C ASP A 112 -8.72 18.46 2.95
N CYS A 113 -9.01 17.91 4.12
CA CYS A 113 -10.38 17.71 4.60
C CYS A 113 -10.50 18.01 6.09
N ASP A 114 -11.39 18.91 6.45
CA ASP A 114 -11.65 19.25 7.84
C ASP A 114 -12.25 18.05 8.57
N TYR A 115 -13.28 17.44 7.99
CA TYR A 115 -13.92 16.24 8.53
C TYR A 115 -14.80 15.53 7.49
N ASP A 116 -14.64 14.21 7.38
CA ASP A 116 -15.50 13.31 6.63
C ASP A 116 -15.82 12.07 7.49
N PRO A 117 -17.07 11.88 7.91
CA PRO A 117 -17.46 10.78 8.79
C PRO A 117 -17.29 9.38 8.15
N ALA A 118 -17.16 9.31 6.82
CA ALA A 118 -16.91 8.06 6.13
C ALA A 118 -15.45 7.59 6.25
N LEU A 119 -14.51 8.51 6.56
CA LEU A 119 -13.11 8.20 6.82
C LEU A 119 -12.85 7.73 8.25
N SER A 120 -13.68 8.17 9.21
CA SER A 120 -13.56 7.77 10.63
C SER A 120 -14.44 6.56 11.00
N GLY A 121 -15.26 6.08 10.06
CA GLY A 121 -16.20 4.99 10.30
C GLY A 121 -17.44 5.38 11.13
N GLU A 122 -17.67 6.69 11.34
CA GLU A 122 -18.89 7.18 12.01
C GLU A 122 -20.14 6.97 11.16
N MET A 123 -20.00 7.14 9.84
CA MET A 123 -21.06 6.93 8.87
C MET A 123 -20.52 6.20 7.63
N ARG A 124 -21.38 5.43 6.96
CA ARG A 124 -21.10 4.92 5.62
C ARG A 124 -21.64 5.89 4.56
N ASN A 125 -20.80 6.21 3.59
CA ASN A 125 -21.20 6.98 2.41
C ASN A 125 -21.38 6.03 1.21
N PRO A 126 -22.62 5.74 0.79
CA PRO A 126 -22.88 4.83 -0.33
C PRO A 126 -22.42 5.35 -1.68
N ASP A 127 -22.18 6.68 -1.78
CA ASP A 127 -21.80 7.33 -3.03
C ASP A 127 -20.28 7.32 -3.28
N VAL A 128 -19.51 6.74 -2.37
CA VAL A 128 -18.07 6.55 -2.56
C VAL A 128 -17.86 5.39 -3.52
N ALA A 129 -17.83 5.70 -4.79
CA ALA A 129 -17.37 4.79 -5.84
C ALA A 129 -16.26 5.50 -6.63
N PRO A 130 -15.15 4.84 -6.93
CA PRO A 130 -14.15 5.43 -7.81
C PRO A 130 -14.77 5.65 -9.20
N GLU A 131 -14.56 6.85 -9.77
CA GLU A 131 -14.96 7.10 -11.15
C GLU A 131 -14.17 6.22 -12.12
N PRO A 132 -14.77 5.80 -13.24
CA PRO A 132 -14.09 5.05 -14.26
C PRO A 132 -12.85 5.80 -14.78
N LEU A 133 -11.71 5.14 -14.78
CA LEU A 133 -10.45 5.73 -15.18
C LEU A 133 -10.30 5.74 -16.70
N PRO A 134 -9.75 6.80 -17.29
CA PRO A 134 -9.43 6.83 -18.71
C PRO A 134 -8.32 5.81 -19.02
N LEU A 135 -8.35 5.23 -20.23
CA LEU A 135 -7.33 4.30 -20.68
C LEU A 135 -5.96 5.02 -20.71
N SER A 136 -5.03 4.48 -19.97
CA SER A 136 -3.70 5.06 -19.74
C SER A 136 -2.69 3.96 -19.39
N ALA A 137 -1.40 4.29 -19.36
CA ALA A 137 -0.37 3.37 -18.89
C ALA A 137 -0.71 2.76 -17.52
N LYS A 138 -1.17 3.57 -16.58
CA LYS A 138 -1.54 3.10 -15.24
C LYS A 138 -2.78 2.20 -15.26
N LYS A 139 -3.78 2.52 -16.10
CA LYS A 139 -4.97 1.66 -16.24
C LYS A 139 -4.62 0.31 -16.87
N ILE A 140 -3.70 0.25 -17.85
CA ILE A 140 -3.20 -1.01 -18.40
C ILE A 140 -2.54 -1.85 -17.30
N ILE A 141 -1.66 -1.24 -16.50
CA ILE A 141 -1.02 -1.90 -15.36
C ILE A 141 -2.06 -2.41 -14.37
N GLY A 142 -3.04 -1.58 -14.00
CA GLY A 142 -4.13 -1.94 -13.11
C GLY A 142 -4.98 -3.09 -13.65
N ARG A 143 -5.30 -3.06 -14.94
CA ARG A 143 -6.03 -4.14 -15.64
C ARG A 143 -5.25 -5.45 -15.61
N ARG A 144 -3.94 -5.40 -15.95
CA ARG A 144 -3.12 -6.61 -15.93
C ARG A 144 -2.97 -7.15 -14.50
N GLY A 145 -2.82 -6.26 -13.51
CA GLY A 145 -2.81 -6.63 -12.09
C GLY A 145 -4.13 -7.25 -11.64
N ALA A 146 -5.28 -6.69 -12.03
CA ALA A 146 -6.60 -7.21 -11.67
C ALA A 146 -6.89 -8.60 -12.23
N VAL A 147 -6.22 -9.02 -13.32
CA VAL A 147 -6.28 -10.39 -13.81
C VAL A 147 -5.80 -11.41 -12.77
N GLU A 148 -4.86 -11.03 -11.91
CA GLU A 148 -4.31 -11.90 -10.85
C GLU A 148 -5.17 -11.96 -9.58
N LEU A 149 -6.18 -11.09 -9.43
CA LEU A 149 -7.06 -11.10 -8.26
C LEU A 149 -7.83 -12.43 -8.17
N GLU A 150 -7.91 -12.98 -6.98
CA GLU A 150 -8.69 -14.16 -6.65
C GLU A 150 -9.85 -13.76 -5.72
N LYS A 151 -10.80 -14.66 -5.54
CA LYS A 151 -11.92 -14.41 -4.65
C LYS A 151 -11.55 -14.69 -3.20
N ASP A 152 -12.12 -13.88 -2.30
CA ASP A 152 -11.97 -14.01 -0.84
C ASP A 152 -10.51 -13.86 -0.36
N VAL A 153 -9.74 -12.95 -0.97
CA VAL A 153 -8.33 -12.70 -0.64
C VAL A 153 -8.13 -11.42 0.18
N ALA A 154 -7.18 -11.45 1.10
CA ALA A 154 -6.67 -10.27 1.80
C ALA A 154 -5.56 -9.61 0.99
N VAL A 155 -5.71 -8.33 0.68
CA VAL A 155 -4.84 -7.60 -0.26
C VAL A 155 -4.31 -6.31 0.34
N ASN A 156 -3.03 -6.01 0.11
CA ASN A 156 -2.49 -4.67 0.31
C ASN A 156 -2.11 -4.03 -1.03
N LEU A 157 -2.42 -2.75 -1.18
CA LEU A 157 -2.11 -1.95 -2.37
C LEU A 157 -1.22 -0.77 -2.01
N GLY A 158 -0.05 -0.69 -2.65
CA GLY A 158 0.83 0.47 -2.55
C GLY A 158 0.36 1.68 -3.36
N VAL A 159 1.04 2.80 -3.16
CA VAL A 159 0.75 4.09 -3.81
C VAL A 159 1.05 4.07 -5.31
N GLY A 160 0.25 4.78 -6.09
CA GLY A 160 0.52 5.10 -7.49
C GLY A 160 -0.06 4.09 -8.47
N ALA A 161 0.76 3.35 -9.21
CA ALA A 161 0.26 2.37 -10.19
C ALA A 161 -0.53 1.21 -9.54
N PRO A 162 -0.14 0.69 -8.37
CA PRO A 162 -0.91 -0.34 -7.66
C PRO A 162 -2.36 0.05 -7.33
N GLU A 163 -2.64 1.31 -7.00
CA GLU A 163 -3.99 1.80 -6.68
C GLU A 163 -5.00 1.52 -7.81
N TYR A 164 -4.50 1.50 -9.06
CA TYR A 164 -5.34 1.25 -10.23
C TYR A 164 -5.89 -0.18 -10.29
N VAL A 165 -5.29 -1.13 -9.56
CA VAL A 165 -5.83 -2.50 -9.45
C VAL A 165 -7.20 -2.49 -8.77
N ALA A 166 -7.33 -1.79 -7.63
CA ALA A 166 -8.62 -1.65 -6.94
C ALA A 166 -9.65 -0.87 -7.78
N SER A 167 -9.21 0.21 -8.43
CA SER A 167 -10.11 1.00 -9.30
C SER A 167 -10.66 0.15 -10.43
N VAL A 168 -9.79 -0.63 -11.10
CA VAL A 168 -10.21 -1.55 -12.17
C VAL A 168 -11.09 -2.68 -11.63
N ALA A 169 -10.75 -3.27 -10.47
CA ALA A 169 -11.58 -4.30 -9.86
C ALA A 169 -13.01 -3.81 -9.58
N ASN A 170 -13.14 -2.57 -9.10
CA ASN A 170 -14.46 -1.95 -8.90
C ASN A 170 -15.18 -1.69 -10.24
N GLU A 171 -14.50 -1.15 -11.26
CA GLU A 171 -15.08 -0.97 -12.60
C GLU A 171 -15.59 -2.30 -13.20
N GLU A 172 -14.83 -3.37 -13.04
CA GLU A 172 -15.14 -4.71 -13.57
C GLU A 172 -16.15 -5.49 -12.70
N GLY A 173 -16.60 -4.93 -11.58
CA GLY A 173 -17.57 -5.56 -10.69
C GLY A 173 -17.03 -6.74 -9.88
N ILE A 174 -15.73 -6.76 -9.61
CA ILE A 174 -15.03 -7.75 -8.78
C ILE A 174 -14.35 -7.11 -7.56
N GLY A 175 -14.75 -5.90 -7.18
CA GLY A 175 -14.19 -5.21 -6.01
C GLY A 175 -14.41 -5.99 -4.71
N ASP A 176 -15.47 -6.79 -4.63
CA ASP A 176 -15.80 -7.66 -3.52
C ASP A 176 -15.00 -8.98 -3.46
N PHE A 177 -14.14 -9.24 -4.47
CA PHE A 177 -13.24 -10.40 -4.45
C PHE A 177 -12.12 -10.22 -3.43
N MET A 178 -11.80 -9.00 -3.07
CA MET A 178 -10.71 -8.69 -2.16
C MET A 178 -11.19 -7.93 -0.92
N THR A 179 -10.62 -8.26 0.22
CA THR A 179 -10.63 -7.41 1.40
C THR A 179 -9.37 -6.57 1.39
N LEU A 180 -9.52 -5.28 1.14
CA LEU A 180 -8.39 -4.35 1.15
C LEU A 180 -7.95 -4.05 2.58
N THR A 181 -6.64 -3.97 2.78
CA THR A 181 -6.03 -3.55 4.03
C THR A 181 -5.14 -2.34 3.78
N VAL A 182 -5.19 -1.38 4.69
CA VAL A 182 -4.36 -0.18 4.64
C VAL A 182 -3.43 -0.19 5.85
N GLU A 183 -2.16 0.13 5.65
CA GLU A 183 -1.11 0.09 6.68
C GLU A 183 -1.50 0.83 7.97
N GLY A 184 -2.19 1.96 7.85
CA GLY A 184 -2.69 2.74 8.98
C GLY A 184 -3.73 2.02 9.85
N GLY A 185 -4.19 0.82 9.48
CA GLY A 185 -5.08 -0.02 10.26
C GLY A 185 -6.49 -0.18 9.70
N ALA A 186 -6.83 0.44 8.58
CA ALA A 186 -8.13 0.23 7.95
C ALA A 186 -8.20 -1.15 7.28
N VAL A 187 -9.30 -1.85 7.50
CA VAL A 187 -9.64 -3.13 6.87
C VAL A 187 -10.99 -2.98 6.16
N GLY A 188 -11.06 -3.43 4.92
CA GLY A 188 -12.23 -3.23 4.07
C GLY A 188 -12.39 -1.80 3.57
N GLY A 189 -13.52 -1.53 2.94
CA GLY A 189 -13.85 -0.21 2.39
C GLY A 189 -13.11 0.13 1.09
N VAL A 190 -13.06 1.41 0.78
CA VAL A 190 -12.43 1.96 -0.42
C VAL A 190 -11.21 2.80 -0.01
N PRO A 191 -9.97 2.42 -0.36
CA PRO A 191 -8.79 3.22 -0.05
C PRO A 191 -8.90 4.62 -0.62
N ALA A 192 -8.54 5.61 0.18
CA ALA A 192 -8.46 6.98 -0.29
C ALA A 192 -7.15 7.20 -1.04
N GLY A 193 -7.24 7.78 -2.22
CA GLY A 193 -6.07 8.05 -3.07
C GLY A 193 -5.45 9.43 -2.84
N GLY A 194 -4.32 9.67 -3.49
CA GLY A 194 -3.66 10.97 -3.49
C GLY A 194 -3.18 11.40 -2.11
N ILE A 195 -3.53 12.63 -1.69
CA ILE A 195 -3.08 13.22 -0.41
C ILE A 195 -3.72 12.56 0.82
N ARG A 196 -4.82 11.81 0.64
CA ARG A 196 -5.51 11.05 1.68
C ARG A 196 -5.04 9.60 1.79
N PHE A 197 -4.00 9.23 1.03
CA PHE A 197 -3.43 7.89 1.08
C PHE A 197 -3.09 7.50 2.53
N GLY A 198 -3.38 6.26 2.89
CA GLY A 198 -3.23 5.76 4.26
C GLY A 198 -4.55 5.70 5.04
N SER A 199 -5.65 6.24 4.47
CA SER A 199 -7.00 6.11 5.01
C SER A 199 -7.92 5.34 4.05
N ALA A 200 -9.10 4.95 4.53
CA ALA A 200 -10.11 4.28 3.72
C ALA A 200 -11.51 4.83 4.04
N TYR A 201 -12.32 5.00 3.00
CA TYR A 201 -13.74 5.27 3.16
C TYR A 201 -14.49 3.99 3.48
N ASN A 202 -15.48 4.08 4.36
CA ASN A 202 -16.38 2.96 4.66
C ASN A 202 -15.66 1.71 5.17
N ALA A 203 -14.52 1.86 5.85
CA ALA A 203 -13.80 0.72 6.41
C ALA A 203 -14.71 -0.15 7.29
N ASP A 204 -14.51 -1.45 7.26
CA ASP A 204 -15.22 -2.40 8.12
C ASP A 204 -14.64 -2.43 9.53
N ALA A 205 -13.33 -2.16 9.66
CA ALA A 205 -12.64 -2.01 10.93
C ALA A 205 -11.48 -1.01 10.83
N LEU A 206 -11.15 -0.37 11.97
CA LEU A 206 -9.98 0.46 12.17
C LEU A 206 -9.16 -0.10 13.33
N LEU A 207 -8.03 -0.71 13.02
CA LEU A 207 -7.12 -1.34 13.96
C LEU A 207 -5.96 -0.41 14.30
N ASP A 208 -5.31 -0.64 15.43
CA ASP A 208 -4.01 -0.03 15.70
C ASP A 208 -2.98 -0.59 14.70
N GLN A 209 -2.14 0.28 14.17
CA GLN A 209 -1.18 -0.06 13.09
C GLN A 209 -0.25 -1.21 13.47
N GLY A 210 0.15 -1.32 14.74
CA GLY A 210 0.97 -2.44 15.21
C GLY A 210 0.29 -3.79 14.98
N TYR A 211 -1.00 -3.92 15.26
CA TYR A 211 -1.75 -5.16 15.00
C TYR A 211 -1.93 -5.44 13.51
N GLN A 212 -2.08 -4.40 12.70
CA GLN A 212 -2.13 -4.56 11.24
C GLN A 212 -0.81 -5.11 10.70
N PHE A 213 0.33 -4.60 11.20
CA PHE A 213 1.64 -5.10 10.81
C PHE A 213 1.94 -6.49 11.38
N ASP A 214 1.48 -6.83 12.58
CA ASP A 214 1.56 -8.20 13.10
C ASP A 214 0.83 -9.20 12.17
N PHE A 215 -0.31 -8.79 11.57
CA PHE A 215 -1.01 -9.59 10.58
C PHE A 215 -0.20 -9.76 9.29
N TYR A 216 0.45 -8.68 8.79
CA TYR A 216 1.31 -8.75 7.59
C TYR A 216 2.55 -9.62 7.82
N ASP A 217 3.28 -9.38 8.91
CA ASP A 217 4.48 -10.12 9.26
C ASP A 217 4.19 -11.59 9.56
N GLY A 218 2.99 -11.89 10.05
CA GLY A 218 2.50 -13.24 10.27
C GLY A 218 2.05 -13.99 9.02
N GLY A 219 2.10 -13.35 7.84
CA GLY A 219 1.71 -13.96 6.56
C GLY A 219 0.20 -13.94 6.31
N GLY A 220 -0.51 -12.95 6.86
CA GLY A 220 -1.97 -12.83 6.70
C GLY A 220 -2.42 -12.29 5.34
N LEU A 221 -1.53 -11.69 4.55
CA LEU A 221 -1.84 -11.25 3.20
C LEU A 221 -1.74 -12.41 2.20
N ASP A 222 -2.73 -12.52 1.32
CA ASP A 222 -2.71 -13.46 0.19
C ASP A 222 -1.98 -12.86 -1.01
N LEU A 223 -2.24 -11.58 -1.29
CA LEU A 223 -1.67 -10.83 -2.41
C LEU A 223 -1.19 -9.45 -1.95
N CYS A 224 -0.13 -8.94 -2.58
CA CYS A 224 0.18 -7.52 -2.49
C CYS A 224 0.60 -6.95 -3.85
N TYR A 225 0.23 -5.68 -4.08
CA TYR A 225 0.62 -4.93 -5.27
C TYR A 225 1.39 -3.69 -4.82
N LEU A 226 2.65 -3.60 -5.16
CA LEU A 226 3.53 -2.52 -4.71
C LEU A 226 4.23 -1.81 -5.86
N GLY A 227 4.77 -0.63 -5.58
CA GLY A 227 5.47 0.17 -6.58
C GLY A 227 6.75 -0.47 -7.08
N LEU A 228 7.08 -0.22 -8.36
CA LEU A 228 8.32 -0.61 -9.02
C LEU A 228 9.12 0.65 -9.33
N ALA A 229 10.28 0.83 -8.68
CA ALA A 229 11.18 1.97 -8.97
C ALA A 229 12.49 1.53 -9.63
N GLU A 230 13.22 0.56 -9.06
CA GLU A 230 14.34 -0.13 -9.71
C GLU A 230 14.17 -1.63 -9.55
N CYS A 231 14.60 -2.39 -10.54
CA CYS A 231 14.63 -3.85 -10.54
C CYS A 231 15.94 -4.34 -11.17
N ASP A 232 16.59 -5.35 -10.58
CA ASP A 232 17.79 -5.97 -11.12
C ASP A 232 17.53 -7.37 -11.72
N PRO A 233 18.54 -8.02 -12.35
CA PRO A 233 18.38 -9.35 -12.95
C PRO A 233 17.91 -10.45 -12.00
N HIS A 234 18.19 -10.30 -10.69
CA HIS A 234 17.75 -11.23 -9.64
C HIS A 234 16.31 -10.96 -9.19
N GLY A 235 15.64 -9.95 -9.79
CA GLY A 235 14.30 -9.53 -9.38
C GLY A 235 14.28 -8.75 -8.07
N SER A 236 15.42 -8.32 -7.55
CA SER A 236 15.46 -7.46 -6.37
C SER A 236 14.93 -6.07 -6.69
N ILE A 237 14.22 -5.47 -5.74
CA ILE A 237 13.59 -4.16 -5.90
C ILE A 237 14.22 -3.14 -4.94
N ASN A 238 14.42 -1.91 -5.45
CA ASN A 238 14.69 -0.72 -4.67
C ASN A 238 13.53 0.28 -4.79
N VAL A 239 13.03 0.72 -3.65
CA VAL A 239 12.11 1.87 -3.53
C VAL A 239 12.56 2.85 -2.44
N SER A 240 13.65 2.55 -1.75
CA SER A 240 14.02 3.19 -0.48
C SER A 240 15.16 4.20 -0.57
N ARG A 241 16.00 4.15 -1.61
CA ARG A 241 17.14 5.07 -1.77
C ARG A 241 17.43 5.39 -3.23
N PHE A 242 17.70 6.65 -3.52
CA PHE A 242 18.04 7.15 -4.86
C PHE A 242 19.10 8.24 -4.73
N GLY A 243 20.37 7.89 -4.88
CA GLY A 243 21.50 8.80 -4.67
C GLY A 243 21.47 9.39 -3.24
N PRO A 244 21.44 10.72 -3.09
CA PRO A 244 21.39 11.37 -1.78
C PRO A 244 20.01 11.30 -1.11
N ARG A 245 18.96 10.93 -1.86
CA ARG A 245 17.60 10.87 -1.34
C ARG A 245 17.34 9.54 -0.69
N ILE A 246 17.04 9.57 0.62
CA ILE A 246 16.55 8.42 1.38
C ILE A 246 15.04 8.57 1.48
N ALA A 247 14.30 7.79 0.67
CA ALA A 247 12.85 7.75 0.74
C ALA A 247 12.37 6.89 1.92
N GLY A 248 13.17 5.91 2.31
CA GLY A 248 12.81 4.90 3.31
C GLY A 248 11.98 3.76 2.70
N CYS A 249 11.90 2.66 3.41
CA CYS A 249 11.16 1.47 2.97
C CYS A 249 9.67 1.52 3.33
N GLY A 250 9.28 2.30 4.35
CA GLY A 250 7.90 2.24 4.88
C GLY A 250 7.51 0.81 5.24
N GLY A 251 6.29 0.42 4.94
CA GLY A 251 5.77 -0.93 5.13
C GLY A 251 6.19 -1.96 4.07
N PHE A 252 6.96 -1.55 3.06
CA PHE A 252 7.28 -2.40 1.90
C PHE A 252 7.88 -3.75 2.28
N ILE A 253 8.80 -3.78 3.24
CA ILE A 253 9.47 -5.00 3.70
C ILE A 253 8.46 -5.92 4.39
N ASN A 254 7.67 -5.41 5.33
CA ASN A 254 6.67 -6.17 6.08
C ASN A 254 5.61 -6.77 5.15
N ILE A 255 5.12 -5.97 4.19
CA ILE A 255 4.09 -6.38 3.24
C ILE A 255 4.62 -7.48 2.31
N THR A 256 5.85 -7.36 1.79
CA THR A 256 6.37 -8.30 0.78
C THR A 256 6.97 -9.57 1.36
N GLN A 257 7.49 -9.52 2.60
CA GLN A 257 8.33 -10.60 3.14
C GLN A 257 7.59 -11.92 3.30
N CYS A 258 6.34 -11.88 3.78
CA CYS A 258 5.56 -13.08 4.08
C CYS A 258 4.37 -13.29 3.13
N THR A 259 4.11 -12.38 2.19
CA THR A 259 3.03 -12.50 1.22
C THR A 259 3.39 -13.50 0.12
N PRO A 260 2.57 -14.53 -0.12
CA PRO A 260 2.91 -15.58 -1.10
C PRO A 260 2.91 -15.12 -2.54
N LYS A 261 2.09 -14.12 -2.91
CA LYS A 261 1.98 -13.58 -4.26
C LYS A 261 2.24 -12.07 -4.26
N VAL A 262 3.35 -11.66 -4.85
CA VAL A 262 3.84 -10.27 -4.86
C VAL A 262 3.85 -9.74 -6.28
N PHE A 263 3.15 -8.62 -6.51
CA PHE A 263 3.04 -7.98 -7.81
C PHE A 263 3.63 -6.58 -7.77
N PHE A 264 4.74 -6.36 -8.44
CA PHE A 264 5.33 -5.03 -8.57
C PHE A 264 4.76 -4.32 -9.80
N CYS A 265 4.12 -3.18 -9.57
CA CYS A 265 3.39 -2.42 -10.56
C CYS A 265 4.05 -1.05 -10.82
N GLY A 266 4.37 -0.76 -12.05
CA GLY A 266 4.98 0.52 -12.41
C GLY A 266 5.20 0.69 -13.90
N THR A 267 5.39 1.93 -14.35
CA THR A 267 5.78 2.17 -15.73
C THR A 267 7.19 1.63 -15.98
N PHE A 268 7.46 1.17 -17.21
CA PHE A 268 8.72 0.54 -17.58
C PHE A 268 9.94 1.48 -17.41
N THR A 269 9.78 2.73 -17.83
CA THR A 269 10.76 3.80 -17.57
C THR A 269 10.10 4.95 -16.83
N ALA A 270 10.90 5.87 -16.30
CA ALA A 270 10.45 7.05 -15.57
C ALA A 270 11.03 8.34 -16.14
N GLY A 271 10.52 9.50 -15.69
CA GLY A 271 11.06 10.79 -16.08
C GLY A 271 10.60 11.27 -17.47
N GLY A 272 9.29 11.39 -17.66
CA GLY A 272 8.69 11.97 -18.85
C GLY A 272 8.14 10.97 -19.86
N LEU A 273 7.96 9.70 -19.48
CA LEU A 273 7.31 8.70 -20.30
C LEU A 273 5.90 9.15 -20.72
N LYS A 274 5.60 9.06 -22.02
CA LYS A 274 4.26 9.30 -22.58
C LYS A 274 3.82 8.09 -23.40
N VAL A 275 2.74 7.49 -22.96
CA VAL A 275 2.13 6.31 -23.56
C VAL A 275 0.76 6.65 -24.08
N LYS A 276 0.43 6.14 -25.26
CA LYS A 276 -0.91 6.16 -25.86
C LYS A 276 -1.35 4.74 -26.17
N VAL A 277 -2.64 4.57 -26.31
CA VAL A 277 -3.22 3.35 -26.90
C VAL A 277 -3.93 3.78 -28.19
N GLU A 278 -3.53 3.20 -29.30
CA GLU A 278 -4.08 3.47 -30.62
C GLU A 278 -4.40 2.12 -31.30
N ASP A 279 -5.65 1.93 -31.71
CA ASP A 279 -6.14 0.68 -32.34
C ASP A 279 -5.78 -0.59 -31.54
N GLY A 280 -5.93 -0.53 -30.21
CA GLY A 280 -5.64 -1.68 -29.32
C GLY A 280 -4.14 -1.97 -29.14
N LYS A 281 -3.26 -1.06 -29.53
CA LYS A 281 -1.80 -1.18 -29.45
C LYS A 281 -1.20 -0.11 -28.57
N VAL A 282 -0.16 -0.47 -27.83
CA VAL A 282 0.64 0.49 -27.07
C VAL A 282 1.57 1.24 -28.00
N VAL A 283 1.55 2.55 -27.91
CA VAL A 283 2.46 3.46 -28.64
C VAL A 283 3.24 4.29 -27.61
N ILE A 284 4.56 4.15 -27.62
CA ILE A 284 5.44 4.96 -26.80
C ILE A 284 5.70 6.27 -27.55
N ALA A 285 4.91 7.29 -27.22
CA ALA A 285 5.05 8.61 -27.84
C ALA A 285 6.31 9.36 -27.39
N GLN A 286 6.78 9.09 -26.16
CA GLN A 286 8.03 9.60 -25.61
C GLN A 286 8.55 8.62 -24.57
N GLU A 287 9.81 8.20 -24.70
CA GLU A 287 10.47 7.34 -23.72
C GLU A 287 10.83 8.11 -22.45
N GLY A 288 10.81 7.44 -21.31
CA GLY A 288 11.29 8.00 -20.05
C GLY A 288 12.81 8.12 -20.01
N LYS A 289 13.31 9.11 -19.32
CA LYS A 289 14.76 9.38 -19.22
C LYS A 289 15.50 8.40 -18.33
N ASN A 290 14.79 7.80 -17.37
CA ASN A 290 15.37 6.95 -16.33
C ASN A 290 14.97 5.50 -16.56
N LYS A 291 15.96 4.65 -16.77
CA LYS A 291 15.79 3.20 -16.79
C LYS A 291 15.48 2.71 -15.37
N LYS A 292 14.58 1.77 -15.26
CA LYS A 292 14.22 1.13 -13.98
C LYS A 292 14.75 -0.29 -13.86
N PHE A 293 14.99 -0.96 -14.99
CA PHE A 293 15.61 -2.28 -15.04
C PHE A 293 17.11 -2.10 -15.16
N VAL A 294 17.80 -2.18 -14.02
CA VAL A 294 19.20 -1.79 -13.83
C VAL A 294 20.08 -3.01 -13.54
N LYS A 295 21.40 -2.93 -13.76
CA LYS A 295 22.33 -4.03 -13.50
C LYS A 295 22.35 -4.47 -12.04
N SER A 296 22.18 -3.50 -11.14
CA SER A 296 22.10 -3.71 -9.71
C SER A 296 21.31 -2.58 -9.10
N VAL A 297 20.35 -2.88 -8.24
CA VAL A 297 19.60 -1.88 -7.50
C VAL A 297 20.52 -1.12 -6.54
N GLU A 298 20.29 0.17 -6.36
CA GLU A 298 21.12 0.99 -5.45
C GLU A 298 21.01 0.52 -3.99
N GLN A 299 19.81 0.07 -3.60
CA GLN A 299 19.56 -0.54 -2.30
C GLN A 299 18.52 -1.65 -2.43
N VAL A 300 18.77 -2.78 -1.78
CA VAL A 300 17.80 -3.88 -1.78
C VAL A 300 16.71 -3.59 -0.75
N THR A 301 15.48 -3.31 -1.22
CA THR A 301 14.30 -3.21 -0.37
C THR A 301 13.50 -4.53 -0.37
N PHE A 302 13.48 -5.23 -1.51
CA PHE A 302 13.00 -6.60 -1.66
C PHE A 302 14.07 -7.44 -2.32
N ASN A 303 14.32 -8.63 -1.81
CA ASN A 303 15.36 -9.53 -2.31
C ASN A 303 14.74 -10.70 -3.10
N GLY A 304 14.99 -10.74 -4.41
CA GLY A 304 14.44 -11.76 -5.29
C GLY A 304 14.96 -13.17 -5.02
N ASP A 305 16.25 -13.32 -4.65
CA ASP A 305 16.81 -14.63 -4.34
C ASP A 305 16.18 -15.25 -3.07
N ILE A 306 15.87 -14.40 -2.07
CA ILE A 306 15.15 -14.83 -0.86
C ILE A 306 13.71 -15.19 -1.20
N ALA A 307 13.06 -14.42 -2.07
CA ALA A 307 11.70 -14.69 -2.52
C ALA A 307 11.61 -16.05 -3.24
N ASN A 308 12.55 -16.34 -4.14
CA ASN A 308 12.65 -17.65 -4.80
C ASN A 308 12.85 -18.78 -3.78
N LYS A 309 13.78 -18.61 -2.82
CA LYS A 309 14.03 -19.59 -1.77
C LYS A 309 12.78 -19.86 -0.92
N ASN A 310 11.97 -18.84 -0.69
CA ASN A 310 10.73 -18.95 0.07
C ASN A 310 9.53 -19.43 -0.76
N GLY A 311 9.71 -19.64 -2.07
CA GLY A 311 8.65 -20.07 -2.98
C GLY A 311 7.58 -19.03 -3.25
N GLN A 312 7.90 -17.74 -3.13
CA GLN A 312 6.97 -16.66 -3.43
C GLN A 312 6.77 -16.56 -4.95
N HIS A 313 5.53 -16.33 -5.38
CA HIS A 313 5.24 -15.99 -6.78
C HIS A 313 5.37 -14.48 -6.98
N VAL A 314 6.33 -14.06 -7.79
CA VAL A 314 6.65 -12.64 -7.99
C VAL A 314 6.50 -12.25 -9.46
N MET A 315 5.71 -11.21 -9.73
CA MET A 315 5.53 -10.64 -11.07
C MET A 315 5.85 -9.15 -11.08
N TYR A 316 6.32 -8.68 -12.23
CA TYR A 316 6.63 -7.26 -12.48
C TYR A 316 5.79 -6.81 -13.66
N ILE A 317 4.78 -5.98 -13.39
CA ILE A 317 3.75 -5.58 -14.33
C ILE A 317 3.99 -4.14 -14.79
N THR A 318 4.21 -3.98 -16.07
CA THR A 318 4.36 -2.65 -16.69
C THR A 318 3.29 -2.42 -17.76
N GLU A 319 3.24 -1.21 -18.31
CA GLU A 319 2.32 -0.88 -19.39
C GLU A 319 2.65 -1.58 -20.71
N ARG A 320 3.87 -2.13 -20.86
CA ARG A 320 4.36 -2.70 -22.12
C ARG A 320 4.81 -4.15 -22.07
N CYS A 321 5.08 -4.69 -20.88
CA CYS A 321 5.49 -6.07 -20.71
C CYS A 321 5.29 -6.54 -19.27
N VAL A 322 5.33 -7.85 -19.09
CA VAL A 322 5.29 -8.53 -17.78
C VAL A 322 6.51 -9.43 -17.65
N PHE A 323 7.11 -9.38 -16.45
CA PHE A 323 8.14 -10.34 -16.06
C PHE A 323 7.66 -11.20 -14.91
N VAL A 324 8.19 -12.41 -14.81
CA VAL A 324 8.00 -13.33 -13.70
C VAL A 324 9.37 -13.72 -13.16
N LEU A 325 9.53 -13.69 -11.85
CA LEU A 325 10.73 -14.19 -11.19
C LEU A 325 10.71 -15.71 -11.16
N LYS A 326 11.77 -16.34 -11.66
CA LYS A 326 12.00 -17.78 -11.58
C LYS A 326 13.36 -18.06 -10.92
N GLU A 327 13.66 -19.33 -10.67
CA GLU A 327 14.91 -19.74 -9.98
C GLU A 327 16.19 -19.21 -10.64
N ASP A 328 16.19 -19.09 -11.97
CA ASP A 328 17.31 -18.64 -12.80
C ASP A 328 17.30 -17.14 -13.11
N GLY A 329 16.32 -16.37 -12.60
CA GLY A 329 16.27 -14.92 -12.74
C GLY A 329 14.95 -14.36 -13.27
N LEU A 330 15.04 -13.17 -13.84
CA LEU A 330 13.89 -12.42 -14.33
C LEU A 330 13.53 -12.86 -15.76
N HIS A 331 12.34 -13.42 -15.95
CA HIS A 331 11.81 -13.90 -17.22
C HIS A 331 10.81 -12.92 -17.83
N LEU A 332 11.05 -12.46 -19.06
CA LEU A 332 10.08 -11.74 -19.85
C LEU A 332 9.05 -12.73 -20.39
N THR A 333 7.82 -12.66 -19.89
CA THR A 333 6.75 -13.63 -20.19
C THR A 333 5.70 -13.10 -21.16
N GLU A 334 5.44 -11.79 -21.13
CA GLU A 334 4.43 -11.15 -21.98
C GLU A 334 4.92 -9.81 -22.52
N ILE A 335 4.51 -9.47 -23.76
CA ILE A 335 4.70 -8.13 -24.33
C ILE A 335 3.36 -7.54 -24.79
N ALA A 336 3.20 -6.23 -24.69
CA ALA A 336 1.99 -5.56 -25.15
C ALA A 336 1.94 -5.51 -26.69
N PRO A 337 0.73 -5.61 -27.29
CA PRO A 337 0.57 -5.37 -28.72
C PRO A 337 1.14 -4.01 -29.13
N GLY A 338 1.91 -3.99 -30.23
CA GLY A 338 2.53 -2.78 -30.78
C GLY A 338 3.92 -2.44 -30.23
N ILE A 339 4.42 -3.17 -29.25
CA ILE A 339 5.75 -2.98 -28.65
C ILE A 339 6.81 -3.77 -29.43
N ASP A 340 7.88 -3.09 -29.81
CA ASP A 340 9.08 -3.70 -30.36
C ASP A 340 10.01 -4.19 -29.24
N LEU A 341 10.35 -5.47 -29.27
CA LEU A 341 11.15 -6.12 -28.24
C LEU A 341 12.51 -5.46 -28.07
N GLN A 342 13.22 -5.21 -29.20
CA GLN A 342 14.60 -4.74 -29.13
C GLN A 342 14.66 -3.30 -28.63
N THR A 343 13.99 -2.39 -29.32
CA THR A 343 14.16 -0.95 -29.10
C THR A 343 13.37 -0.42 -27.90
N GLN A 344 12.23 -1.06 -27.56
CA GLN A 344 11.33 -0.56 -26.52
C GLN A 344 11.35 -1.38 -25.21
N ILE A 345 12.05 -2.52 -25.21
CA ILE A 345 12.28 -3.33 -24.01
C ILE A 345 13.78 -3.49 -23.79
N LEU A 346 14.50 -4.27 -24.62
CA LEU A 346 15.88 -4.63 -24.33
C LEU A 346 16.82 -3.43 -24.28
N ASP A 347 16.73 -2.50 -25.24
CA ASP A 347 17.55 -1.28 -25.26
C ASP A 347 17.23 -0.31 -24.09
N GLN A 348 16.04 -0.48 -23.46
CA GLN A 348 15.61 0.32 -22.30
C GLN A 348 15.95 -0.34 -20.95
N MET A 349 16.61 -1.49 -20.96
CA MET A 349 17.14 -2.18 -19.79
C MET A 349 18.68 -2.03 -19.73
N GLU A 350 19.27 -2.29 -18.58
CA GLU A 350 20.74 -2.35 -18.42
C GLU A 350 21.27 -3.79 -18.37
N PHE A 351 20.36 -4.77 -18.47
CA PHE A 351 20.66 -6.20 -18.55
C PHE A 351 19.71 -6.87 -19.52
N GLU A 352 20.03 -8.06 -19.97
CA GLU A 352 19.20 -8.87 -20.83
C GLU A 352 18.41 -9.88 -19.96
N PRO A 353 17.05 -9.84 -19.96
CA PRO A 353 16.25 -10.81 -19.24
C PRO A 353 16.22 -12.14 -19.98
N ILE A 354 15.81 -13.20 -19.29
CA ILE A 354 15.49 -14.47 -19.94
C ILE A 354 14.15 -14.29 -20.66
N ILE A 355 14.11 -14.64 -21.97
CA ILE A 355 12.91 -14.43 -22.79
C ILE A 355 12.19 -15.76 -22.93
N ASP A 356 10.99 -15.85 -22.38
CA ASP A 356 10.11 -16.99 -22.58
C ASP A 356 9.51 -16.94 -23.99
N ARG A 357 9.67 -18.04 -24.75
CA ARG A 357 9.16 -18.15 -26.09
C ARG A 357 8.20 -19.33 -26.23
N ASN A 358 7.14 -19.13 -26.97
CA ASN A 358 6.23 -20.16 -27.39
C ASN A 358 6.92 -21.17 -28.34
N ALA A 359 6.29 -22.29 -28.61
CA ALA A 359 6.84 -23.32 -29.47
C ALA A 359 7.14 -22.84 -30.91
N ASP A 360 6.47 -21.78 -31.36
CA ASP A 360 6.69 -21.14 -32.67
C ASP A 360 7.77 -20.04 -32.63
N GLY A 361 8.41 -19.84 -31.48
CA GLY A 361 9.43 -18.81 -31.27
C GLY A 361 8.89 -17.41 -30.94
N SER A 362 7.58 -17.21 -30.95
CA SER A 362 6.94 -15.94 -30.56
C SER A 362 7.00 -15.73 -29.04
N ILE A 363 6.80 -14.48 -28.60
CA ILE A 363 6.55 -14.12 -27.20
C ILE A 363 5.04 -13.99 -27.02
N THR A 364 4.52 -14.42 -25.88
CA THR A 364 3.11 -14.26 -25.57
C THR A 364 2.72 -12.80 -25.56
N LEU A 365 1.65 -12.45 -26.25
CA LEU A 365 1.08 -11.10 -26.19
C LEU A 365 0.17 -10.97 -24.96
N MET A 366 0.25 -9.83 -24.31
CA MET A 366 -0.73 -9.44 -23.29
C MET A 366 -2.14 -9.45 -23.93
N ASP A 367 -3.16 -9.82 -23.15
CA ASP A 367 -4.54 -9.90 -23.64
C ASP A 367 -4.98 -8.56 -24.26
N ALA A 368 -5.50 -8.61 -25.49
CA ALA A 368 -5.95 -7.43 -26.21
C ALA A 368 -7.03 -6.62 -25.47
N LYS A 369 -7.82 -7.27 -24.60
CA LYS A 369 -8.82 -6.60 -23.76
C LYS A 369 -8.23 -5.56 -22.80
N LEU A 370 -6.96 -5.71 -22.41
CA LEU A 370 -6.27 -4.75 -21.56
C LEU A 370 -6.15 -3.36 -22.21
N PHE A 371 -6.16 -3.34 -23.55
CA PHE A 371 -5.93 -2.16 -24.40
C PHE A 371 -7.19 -1.66 -25.12
N ALA A 372 -8.33 -2.28 -24.86
CA ALA A 372 -9.61 -1.89 -25.46
C ALA A 372 -10.33 -0.83 -24.60
N ASP A 373 -11.20 -0.05 -25.24
CA ASP A 373 -12.14 0.80 -24.53
C ASP A 373 -13.22 -0.06 -23.82
N GLY A 374 -13.80 0.47 -22.75
CA GLY A 374 -14.85 -0.21 -21.99
C GLY A 374 -14.31 -1.25 -21.00
N LEU A 375 -15.18 -2.18 -20.59
CA LEU A 375 -14.86 -3.24 -19.66
C LEU A 375 -14.16 -4.42 -20.34
N MET A 376 -13.31 -5.11 -19.58
CA MET A 376 -12.65 -6.34 -20.05
C MET A 376 -13.56 -7.58 -19.96
N GLY A 377 -14.65 -7.49 -19.16
CA GLY A 377 -15.47 -8.65 -18.81
C GLY A 377 -14.77 -9.56 -17.81
N LEU A 378 -14.01 -8.98 -16.89
CA LEU A 378 -13.19 -9.73 -15.93
C LEU A 378 -14.05 -10.55 -14.96
N LYS A 379 -15.23 -10.04 -14.59
CA LYS A 379 -16.17 -10.76 -13.74
C LYS A 379 -16.63 -12.07 -14.36
N GLU A 380 -17.07 -12.03 -15.60
CA GLU A 380 -17.50 -13.22 -16.36
C GLU A 380 -16.35 -14.21 -16.55
N MET A 381 -15.16 -13.71 -16.84
CA MET A 381 -13.96 -14.55 -16.98
C MET A 381 -13.64 -15.31 -15.69
N LYS A 382 -13.78 -14.66 -14.52
CA LYS A 382 -13.43 -15.26 -13.23
C LYS A 382 -14.56 -16.12 -12.64
N GLU A 383 -15.80 -15.83 -12.95
CA GLU A 383 -16.96 -16.62 -12.53
C GLU A 383 -17.22 -17.83 -13.45
N GLY A 384 -16.46 -17.99 -14.54
CA GLY A 384 -16.56 -19.13 -15.46
C GLY A 384 -17.84 -19.12 -16.31
N LYS A 385 -18.32 -17.93 -16.62
CA LYS A 385 -19.50 -17.72 -17.50
C LYS A 385 -19.12 -17.28 -18.89
#